data_527b731700d7e608fb18f444fdaabae5
#
_entry.id   527b731700d7e608fb18f444fdaabae5
#
_cell.length_a   1.000
_cell.length_b   1.000
_cell.length_c   1.000
_cell.angle_alpha   90.00
_cell.angle_beta   90.00
_cell.angle_gamma   90.00
#
_symmetry.space_group_name_H-M   'P 1'
#
loop_
_entity.id
_entity.type
_entity.pdbx_description
1 polymer ?
#
loop_
_entity_poly.entity_id
_entity_poly.type
_entity_poly.pdbx_seq_one_letter_code
_entity_poly.pdbx_strand_id
1 'polypeptide(L)' 'MGLKTDIFDALKKNIEPSNPGENYEFNDGGKLDTLAQDLTNAIVNFIQA' A
#
# COMPACT_ATOMS: atom_id res chain seq x y z
N MET A 1 -0.48 -5.74 -11.65
CA MET A 1 -1.84 -6.24 -11.62
C MET A 1 -2.07 -7.32 -10.57
N GLY A 2 -1.86 -7.06 -9.36
CA GLY A 2 -2.18 -7.94 -8.26
C GLY A 2 -2.95 -7.15 -7.23
N LEU A 3 -3.54 -7.83 -6.27
CA LEU A 3 -4.32 -7.16 -5.22
C LEU A 3 -3.46 -6.17 -4.45
N LYS A 4 -2.25 -6.56 -4.07
CA LYS A 4 -1.34 -5.66 -3.36
C LYS A 4 -1.01 -4.43 -4.19
N THR A 5 -0.71 -4.62 -5.47
CA THR A 5 -0.38 -3.52 -6.38
C THR A 5 -1.55 -2.56 -6.51
N ASP A 6 -2.75 -3.10 -6.67
CA ASP A 6 -3.95 -2.28 -6.81
C ASP A 6 -4.23 -1.48 -5.53
N ILE A 7 -4.03 -2.08 -4.37
CA ILE A 7 -4.17 -1.41 -3.08
C ILE A 7 -3.11 -0.33 -2.93
N PHE A 8 -1.86 -0.66 -3.27
CA PHE A 8 -0.76 0.30 -3.19
C PHE A 8 -1.04 1.52 -4.08
N ASP A 9 -1.49 1.29 -5.29
CA ASP A 9 -1.82 2.37 -6.23
C ASP A 9 -2.95 3.24 -5.69
N ALA A 10 -3.97 2.62 -5.10
CA ALA A 10 -5.08 3.34 -4.51
C ALA A 10 -4.63 4.21 -3.33
N LEU A 11 -3.76 3.68 -2.48
CA LEU A 11 -3.22 4.43 -1.35
C LEU A 11 -2.37 5.60 -1.84
N LYS A 12 -1.51 5.34 -2.81
CA LYS A 12 -0.64 6.36 -3.39
C LYS A 12 -1.43 7.49 -4.02
N LYS A 13 -2.53 7.15 -4.66
CA LYS A 13 -3.41 8.12 -5.29
C LYS A 13 -4.11 9.02 -4.28
N ASN A 14 -4.42 8.50 -3.10
CA ASN A 14 -5.22 9.20 -2.10
C ASN A 14 -4.41 9.81 -0.96
N ILE A 15 -3.15 9.49 -0.86
CA ILE A 15 -2.27 9.98 0.21
C ILE A 15 -1.11 10.74 -0.41
N GLU A 16 -0.92 12.00 0.00
CA GLU A 16 0.22 12.78 -0.45
C GLU A 16 1.35 12.68 0.56
N PRO A 17 2.62 12.65 0.11
CA PRO A 17 3.75 12.63 1.04
C PRO A 17 3.76 13.90 1.89
N SER A 18 4.17 13.74 3.14
CA SER A 18 4.24 14.86 4.09
C SER A 18 5.23 15.93 3.64
N ASN A 19 6.29 15.53 2.97
CA ASN A 19 7.31 16.43 2.46
C ASN A 19 7.45 16.27 0.96
N PRO A 20 7.14 17.32 0.18
CA PRO A 20 7.34 17.25 -1.27
C PRO A 20 8.82 17.08 -1.56
N GLY A 21 9.27 16.06 -2.06
CA GLY A 21 10.67 15.76 -2.32
C GLY A 21 11.15 14.53 -1.56
N GLU A 22 10.42 14.12 -0.56
CA GLU A 22 10.71 12.87 0.15
C GLU A 22 9.56 11.90 -0.09
N ASN A 23 9.79 10.93 -0.96
CA ASN A 23 8.77 9.96 -1.32
C ASN A 23 9.08 8.58 -0.76
N TYR A 24 9.85 8.54 0.34
CA TYR A 24 10.26 7.26 0.93
C TYR A 24 9.05 6.42 1.35
N GLU A 25 7.94 7.06 1.65
CA GLU A 25 6.71 6.36 2.04
C GLU A 25 6.15 5.53 0.90
N PHE A 26 6.45 5.92 -0.35
CA PHE A 26 5.97 5.25 -1.54
C PHE A 26 7.00 4.28 -2.13
N ASN A 27 8.15 4.14 -1.50
CA ASN A 27 9.19 3.25 -1.98
C ASN A 27 8.92 1.81 -1.54
N ASP A 28 9.53 0.86 -2.22
CA ASP A 28 9.48 -0.54 -1.82
C ASP A 28 10.00 -0.67 -0.39
N GLY A 29 9.26 -1.36 0.44
CA GLY A 29 9.60 -1.49 1.85
C GLY A 29 9.20 -0.30 2.71
N GLY A 30 8.61 0.74 2.12
CA GLY A 30 8.14 1.90 2.86
C GLY A 30 6.82 1.65 3.57
N LYS A 31 6.30 2.69 4.21
CA LYS A 31 5.07 2.58 5.00
C LYS A 31 3.86 2.20 4.15
N LEU A 32 3.74 2.76 2.95
CA LEU A 32 2.63 2.44 2.08
C LEU A 32 2.72 1.01 1.56
N ASP A 33 3.92 0.55 1.25
CA ASP A 33 4.12 -0.82 0.82
C ASP A 33 3.72 -1.80 1.92
N THR A 34 4.15 -1.53 3.15
CA THR A 34 3.80 -2.35 4.31
C THR A 34 2.28 -2.33 4.56
N LEU A 35 1.66 -1.16 4.47
CA LEU A 35 0.22 -1.04 4.64
C LEU A 35 -0.53 -1.81 3.57
N ALA A 36 -0.10 -1.70 2.31
CA ALA A 36 -0.72 -2.44 1.21
C ALA A 36 -0.59 -3.95 1.43
N GLN A 37 0.56 -4.40 1.93
CA GLN A 37 0.77 -5.81 2.23
C GLN A 37 -0.17 -6.28 3.33
N ASP A 38 -0.30 -5.50 4.39
CA ASP A 38 -1.17 -5.84 5.51
C ASP A 38 -2.64 -5.90 5.08
N LEU A 39 -3.07 -4.93 4.28
CA LEU A 39 -4.44 -4.92 3.76
C LEU A 39 -4.68 -6.10 2.84
N THR A 40 -3.72 -6.43 2.00
CA THR A 40 -3.82 -7.60 1.12
C THR A 40 -3.98 -8.87 1.95
N ASN A 41 -3.17 -9.03 2.98
CA ASN A 41 -3.24 -10.19 3.86
C ASN A 41 -4.61 -10.27 4.57
N ALA A 42 -5.13 -9.14 5.02
CA ALA A 42 -6.43 -9.10 5.68
C ALA A 42 -7.55 -9.52 4.73
N ILE A 43 -7.50 -9.06 3.50
CA ILE A 43 -8.51 -9.41 2.50
C ILE A 43 -8.42 -10.91 2.16
N VAL A 44 -7.22 -11.42 1.95
CA VAL A 44 -7.02 -12.83 1.64
C VAL A 44 -7.52 -13.70 2.80
N ASN A 45 -7.20 -13.33 4.03
CA ASN A 45 -7.66 -14.06 5.21
C ASN A 45 -9.19 -14.04 5.31
N PHE A 46 -9.79 -12.90 5.00
CA PHE A 46 -11.25 -12.79 5.02
C PHE A 46 -11.91 -13.73 4.00
N ILE A 47 -11.35 -13.79 2.80
CA ILE A 47 -11.88 -14.64 1.74
C ILE A 47 -11.72 -16.11 2.08
N GLN A 48 -10.61 -16.46 2.72
CA GLN A 48 -10.28 -17.86 3.06
C GLN A 48 -10.87 -18.31 4.39
N ALA A 49 -11.40 -17.42 5.16
CA ALA A 49 -11.95 -17.73 6.49
C ALA A 49 -13.24 -18.55 6.41
#